data_df7202ba4f88b3fabe3b2b4fb04cb674
#
_entry.id   df7202ba4f88b3fabe3b2b4fb04cb674
#
_cell.length_a   1.000
_cell.length_b   1.000
_cell.length_c   1.000
_cell.angle_alpha   90.00
_cell.angle_beta   90.00
_cell.angle_gamma   90.00
#
_symmetry.space_group_name_H-M   'P 1'
#
loop_
_entity.id
_entity.type
_entity.pdbx_description
1 polymer ?
#
loop_
_entity_poly.entity_id
_entity_poly.type
_entity_poly.pdbx_seq_one_letter_code
_entity_poly.pdbx_strand_id
1 'polypeptide(L)'
;DRAAVKLHDIGLQLHRNGAGELGFRVFVGGGMGRTPFIAPVIREFIPVSQYLSYCEAILRVYNRYGRRDNIYKARIKILVHEIGAAEFTRQVETEWALLEPLALDAPAAEYERIKAQFAPPAYDASAPDSIDRSDPDFAVWVDHNIAAHKVPGYAIVTISLKPVGGIPGDASAEQMELIADLAAKYSFDEIRVTHSQNLVLADVRKDQLHALWSALNAADLATPNLDLVTDIIACPGLDYCALANARSIPVAQSIALRFANLDRQHDIGELKIKISGCINACGHHHAGHIGILGVDRKGEESYQLSLGGSGAEDTSLAKILGPGFSEEGVVDAVEKVIEAYRSLRLNPEERFLDAYRRVGAEPFKEAVYG
;
A
#
# COMPACT_ATOMS: atom_id res chain seq x y z
N ASP A 1 -6.25 7.42 -0.83
CA ASP A 1 -5.07 7.41 -1.68
C ASP A 1 -4.55 5.99 -1.84
N ARG A 2 -4.03 5.66 -3.02
CA ARG A 2 -3.61 4.29 -3.37
C ARG A 2 -2.10 4.09 -3.29
N ALA A 3 -1.35 5.12 -2.98
CA ALA A 3 0.10 5.06 -2.85
C ALA A 3 0.52 5.60 -1.48
N ALA A 4 1.62 5.08 -0.96
CA ALA A 4 2.25 5.60 0.25
C ALA A 4 2.99 6.91 -0.07
N VAL A 5 2.27 7.94 -0.53
CA VAL A 5 2.75 9.19 -1.14
C VAL A 5 3.88 9.84 -0.34
N LYS A 6 3.74 9.90 0.98
CA LYS A 6 4.73 10.52 1.86
C LYS A 6 5.96 9.66 2.15
N LEU A 7 6.01 8.42 1.63
CA LEU A 7 7.13 7.49 1.81
C LEU A 7 7.94 7.29 0.52
N HIS A 8 7.82 8.21 -0.44
CA HIS A 8 8.57 8.24 -1.70
C HIS A 8 9.45 9.47 -1.81
N ASP A 9 10.45 9.43 -2.71
CA ASP A 9 11.39 10.56 -2.93
C ASP A 9 10.65 11.84 -3.32
N ILE A 10 9.68 11.73 -4.24
CA ILE A 10 8.75 12.78 -4.63
C ILE A 10 7.35 12.19 -4.58
N GLY A 11 6.46 12.82 -3.83
CA GLY A 11 5.06 12.48 -3.72
C GLY A 11 4.18 13.60 -4.27
N LEU A 12 3.19 13.25 -5.10
CA LEU A 12 2.23 14.18 -5.67
C LEU A 12 0.82 13.77 -5.25
N GLN A 13 0.13 14.64 -4.52
CA GLN A 13 -1.26 14.43 -4.13
C GLN A 13 -2.16 15.37 -4.92
N LEU A 14 -2.98 14.78 -5.80
CA LEU A 14 -3.92 15.55 -6.62
C LEU A 14 -5.05 16.13 -5.76
N HIS A 15 -5.30 17.43 -5.88
CA HIS A 15 -6.43 18.09 -5.22
C HIS A 15 -6.86 19.35 -5.96
N ARG A 16 -7.96 19.96 -5.50
CA ARG A 16 -8.41 21.26 -5.99
C ARG A 16 -8.11 22.34 -4.97
N ASN A 17 -7.63 23.48 -5.43
CA ASN A 17 -7.47 24.67 -4.59
C ASN A 17 -8.81 25.34 -4.29
N GLY A 18 -8.80 26.41 -3.49
CA GLY A 18 -9.99 27.17 -3.12
C GLY A 18 -10.73 27.83 -4.32
N ALA A 19 -10.08 27.99 -5.46
CA ALA A 19 -10.68 28.46 -6.72
C ALA A 19 -11.23 27.31 -7.59
N GLY A 20 -11.13 26.06 -7.15
CA GLY A 20 -11.57 24.87 -7.90
C GLY A 20 -10.58 24.37 -8.95
N GLU A 21 -9.42 25.00 -9.07
CA GLU A 21 -8.37 24.62 -10.01
C GLU A 21 -7.71 23.29 -9.58
N LEU A 22 -7.46 22.39 -10.53
CA LEU A 22 -6.81 21.10 -10.31
C LEU A 22 -5.29 21.25 -10.27
N GLY A 23 -4.66 20.66 -9.28
CA GLY A 23 -3.22 20.70 -9.09
C GLY A 23 -2.73 19.68 -8.07
N PHE A 24 -1.48 19.81 -7.69
CA PHE A 24 -0.82 18.89 -6.77
C PHE A 24 -0.28 19.59 -5.53
N ARG A 25 -0.46 18.94 -4.38
CA ARG A 25 0.40 19.16 -3.21
C ARG A 25 1.65 18.29 -3.40
N VAL A 26 2.83 18.88 -3.15
CA VAL A 26 4.11 18.25 -3.42
C VAL A 26 4.84 17.93 -2.12
N PHE A 27 5.17 16.67 -1.96
CA PHE A 27 5.96 16.11 -0.86
C PHE A 27 7.32 15.69 -1.39
N VAL A 28 8.42 15.96 -0.66
CA VAL A 28 9.76 15.55 -1.09
C VAL A 28 10.60 15.07 0.09
N GLY A 29 11.38 14.03 -0.13
CA GLY A 29 12.33 13.53 0.86
C GLY A 29 11.79 12.40 1.73
N GLY A 30 10.73 11.71 1.30
CA GLY A 30 10.29 10.46 1.89
C GLY A 30 11.11 9.27 1.43
N GLY A 31 10.92 8.15 2.10
CA GLY A 31 11.50 6.88 1.72
C GLY A 31 11.66 5.91 2.86
N MET A 32 11.79 4.66 2.51
CA MET A 32 11.98 3.54 3.45
C MET A 32 13.44 3.03 3.43
N GLY A 33 13.70 1.85 3.91
CA GLY A 33 15.02 1.28 4.03
C GLY A 33 15.67 1.56 5.40
N ARG A 34 16.99 1.54 5.48
CA ARG A 34 17.72 1.67 6.75
C ARG A 34 17.39 2.95 7.52
N THR A 35 17.08 4.04 6.82
CA THR A 35 16.79 5.34 7.42
C THR A 35 15.49 5.84 6.82
N PRO A 36 14.33 5.37 7.34
CA PRO A 36 13.03 5.77 6.82
C PRO A 36 12.70 7.21 7.23
N PHE A 37 12.12 7.98 6.29
CA PHE A 37 11.65 9.34 6.52
C PHE A 37 10.28 9.52 5.89
N ILE A 38 9.44 10.33 6.55
CA ILE A 38 8.18 10.84 6.00
C ILE A 38 8.50 12.15 5.27
N ALA A 39 8.05 12.24 4.02
CA ALA A 39 8.26 13.45 3.21
C ALA A 39 7.48 14.65 3.78
N PRO A 40 8.14 15.78 4.05
CA PRO A 40 7.46 17.03 4.31
C PRO A 40 6.79 17.58 3.04
N VAL A 41 5.79 18.43 3.23
CA VAL A 41 5.25 19.28 2.15
C VAL A 41 6.27 20.36 1.83
N ILE A 42 6.65 20.49 0.56
CA ILE A 42 7.48 21.61 0.09
C ILE A 42 6.67 22.63 -0.73
N ARG A 43 5.50 22.22 -1.24
CA ARG A 43 4.57 23.14 -1.92
C ARG A 43 3.14 22.66 -1.74
N GLU A 44 2.27 23.55 -1.27
CA GLU A 44 0.87 23.22 -0.99
C GLU A 44 0.04 23.05 -2.26
N PHE A 45 0.36 23.80 -3.31
CA PHE A 45 -0.34 23.71 -4.58
C PHE A 45 0.56 24.09 -5.76
N ILE A 46 0.55 23.27 -6.81
CA ILE A 46 1.09 23.59 -8.12
C ILE A 46 0.07 23.14 -9.20
N PRO A 47 -0.26 23.99 -10.18
CA PRO A 47 -1.16 23.63 -11.27
C PRO A 47 -0.67 22.38 -12.03
N VAL A 48 -1.63 21.61 -12.59
CA VAL A 48 -1.29 20.42 -13.40
C VAL A 48 -0.36 20.75 -14.57
N SER A 49 -0.47 21.96 -15.16
CA SER A 49 0.42 22.38 -16.25
C SER A 49 1.88 22.53 -15.84
N GLN A 50 2.20 22.76 -14.57
CA GLN A 50 3.52 23.18 -14.09
C GLN A 50 4.26 22.11 -13.28
N TYR A 51 3.64 20.94 -12.99
CA TYR A 51 4.25 19.96 -12.10
C TYR A 51 5.55 19.35 -12.66
N LEU A 52 5.68 19.22 -13.98
CA LEU A 52 6.91 18.66 -14.60
C LEU A 52 8.11 19.60 -14.40
N SER A 53 7.94 20.90 -14.66
CA SER A 53 9.00 21.90 -14.43
C SER A 53 9.39 21.98 -12.95
N TYR A 54 8.42 21.83 -12.05
CA TYR A 54 8.70 21.79 -10.62
C TYR A 54 9.46 20.53 -10.19
N CYS A 55 9.10 19.35 -10.72
CA CYS A 55 9.85 18.13 -10.52
C CYS A 55 11.29 18.22 -11.07
N GLU A 56 11.47 18.87 -12.23
CA GLU A 56 12.80 19.14 -12.79
C GLU A 56 13.62 20.01 -11.84
N ALA A 57 13.05 21.05 -11.25
CA ALA A 57 13.73 21.88 -10.25
C ALA A 57 14.18 21.08 -9.02
N ILE A 58 13.31 20.19 -8.50
CA ILE A 58 13.64 19.29 -7.40
C ILE A 58 14.86 18.41 -7.77
N LEU A 59 14.83 17.82 -8.95
CA LEU A 59 15.91 16.94 -9.43
C LEU A 59 17.22 17.70 -9.66
N ARG A 60 17.19 18.96 -10.14
CA ARG A 60 18.37 19.81 -10.31
C ARG A 60 19.02 20.15 -8.98
N VAL A 61 18.24 20.54 -7.97
CA VAL A 61 18.73 20.78 -6.61
C VAL A 61 19.37 19.51 -6.05
N TYR A 62 18.70 18.37 -6.16
CA TYR A 62 19.26 17.09 -5.72
C TYR A 62 20.50 16.71 -6.52
N ASN A 63 20.54 16.91 -7.83
CA ASN A 63 21.70 16.60 -8.65
C ASN A 63 22.93 17.42 -8.27
N ARG A 64 22.74 18.68 -7.85
CA ARG A 64 23.79 19.59 -7.43
C ARG A 64 24.34 19.29 -6.03
N TYR A 65 23.49 18.93 -5.08
CA TYR A 65 23.85 18.84 -3.66
C TYR A 65 23.71 17.44 -3.05
N GLY A 66 23.09 16.49 -3.76
CA GLY A 66 22.91 15.13 -3.28
C GLY A 66 24.24 14.39 -3.10
N ARG A 67 24.28 13.51 -2.10
CA ARG A 67 25.47 12.69 -1.79
C ARG A 67 25.78 11.76 -2.97
N ARG A 68 27.06 11.78 -3.41
CA ARG A 68 27.58 10.90 -4.47
C ARG A 68 28.76 10.04 -3.99
N ASP A 69 29.33 10.40 -2.86
CA ASP A 69 30.46 9.72 -2.21
C ASP A 69 30.06 8.40 -1.52
N ASN A 70 28.79 8.24 -1.21
CA ASN A 70 28.28 7.05 -0.55
C ASN A 70 26.95 6.61 -1.17
N ILE A 71 26.95 5.48 -1.90
CA ILE A 71 25.79 4.92 -2.59
C ILE A 71 24.58 4.69 -1.67
N TYR A 72 24.81 4.32 -0.41
CA TYR A 72 23.74 4.09 0.57
C TYR A 72 23.07 5.37 1.08
N LYS A 73 23.68 6.53 0.80
CA LYS A 73 23.18 7.86 1.14
C LYS A 73 22.78 8.67 -0.08
N ALA A 74 22.86 8.11 -1.28
CA ALA A 74 22.55 8.78 -2.54
C ALA A 74 21.03 8.80 -2.81
N ARG A 75 20.25 9.39 -1.90
CA ARG A 75 18.81 9.55 -2.00
C ARG A 75 18.38 10.98 -1.63
N ILE A 76 17.32 11.50 -2.27
CA ILE A 76 16.78 12.84 -2.01
C ILE A 76 16.47 13.03 -0.53
N LYS A 77 15.87 12.03 0.12
CA LYS A 77 15.52 12.06 1.54
C LYS A 77 16.68 12.41 2.46
N ILE A 78 17.88 11.97 2.12
CA ILE A 78 19.09 12.27 2.91
C ILE A 78 19.43 13.76 2.82
N LEU A 79 19.42 14.33 1.60
CA LEU A 79 19.66 15.76 1.41
C LEU A 79 18.62 16.60 2.15
N VAL A 80 17.32 16.29 1.98
CA VAL A 80 16.23 17.03 2.64
C VAL A 80 16.36 16.99 4.16
N HIS A 81 16.74 15.84 4.74
CA HIS A 81 16.95 15.70 6.17
C HIS A 81 18.19 16.46 6.68
N GLU A 82 19.28 16.47 5.92
CA GLU A 82 20.55 17.13 6.29
C GLU A 82 20.46 18.65 6.26
N ILE A 83 19.81 19.25 5.24
CA ILE A 83 19.71 20.72 5.11
C ILE A 83 18.42 21.28 5.67
N GLY A 84 17.43 20.42 5.96
CA GLY A 84 16.10 20.80 6.39
C GLY A 84 15.13 21.15 5.25
N ALA A 85 13.84 20.86 5.48
CA ALA A 85 12.78 21.07 4.47
C ALA A 85 12.68 22.52 3.99
N ALA A 86 12.79 23.50 4.90
CA ALA A 86 12.67 24.92 4.56
C ALA A 86 13.77 25.39 3.60
N GLU A 87 15.03 24.99 3.86
CA GLU A 87 16.16 25.34 2.98
C GLU A 87 16.08 24.60 1.64
N PHE A 88 15.69 23.32 1.65
CA PHE A 88 15.47 22.57 0.42
C PHE A 88 14.38 23.23 -0.43
N THR A 89 13.24 23.59 0.17
CA THR A 89 12.16 24.31 -0.50
C THR A 89 12.66 25.64 -1.11
N ARG A 90 13.39 26.44 -0.35
CA ARG A 90 13.94 27.71 -0.84
C ARG A 90 14.83 27.51 -2.08
N GLN A 91 15.67 26.49 -2.08
CA GLN A 91 16.53 26.15 -3.23
C GLN A 91 15.71 25.70 -4.44
N VAL A 92 14.69 24.86 -4.24
CA VAL A 92 13.79 24.40 -5.30
C VAL A 92 13.02 25.58 -5.92
N GLU A 93 12.46 26.47 -5.10
CA GLU A 93 11.74 27.66 -5.61
C GLU A 93 12.68 28.59 -6.40
N THR A 94 13.91 28.77 -5.94
CA THR A 94 14.91 29.56 -6.66
C THR A 94 15.26 28.93 -8.02
N GLU A 95 15.47 27.61 -8.06
CA GLU A 95 15.77 26.89 -9.30
C GLU A 95 14.57 26.89 -10.24
N TRP A 96 13.36 26.72 -9.72
CA TRP A 96 12.13 26.69 -10.51
C TRP A 96 11.84 28.04 -11.18
N ALA A 97 12.09 29.16 -10.50
CA ALA A 97 11.96 30.49 -11.08
C ALA A 97 12.90 30.71 -12.30
N LEU A 98 14.02 29.99 -12.37
CA LEU A 98 14.92 30.01 -13.53
C LEU A 98 14.42 29.14 -14.68
N LEU A 99 13.57 28.14 -14.40
CA LEU A 99 13.01 27.22 -15.38
C LEU A 99 11.70 27.74 -16.00
N GLU A 100 10.92 28.54 -15.29
CA GLU A 100 9.63 29.08 -15.75
C GLU A 100 9.73 29.72 -17.15
N PRO A 101 10.76 30.56 -17.44
CA PRO A 101 10.92 31.14 -18.76
C PRO A 101 11.22 30.15 -19.88
N LEU A 102 11.65 28.91 -19.54
CA LEU A 102 12.00 27.88 -20.52
C LEU A 102 10.81 27.07 -21.01
N ALA A 103 9.59 27.32 -20.48
CA ALA A 103 8.35 26.65 -20.84
C ALA A 103 8.49 25.13 -20.92
N LEU A 104 9.03 24.50 -19.87
CA LEU A 104 9.24 23.05 -19.79
C LEU A 104 7.93 22.27 -19.46
N ASP A 105 6.80 22.91 -19.59
CA ASP A 105 5.50 22.29 -19.33
C ASP A 105 5.14 21.30 -20.43
N ALA A 106 4.37 20.30 -20.07
CA ALA A 106 3.92 19.29 -21.05
C ALA A 106 3.10 19.96 -22.16
N PRO A 107 3.40 19.71 -23.45
CA PRO A 107 2.60 20.24 -24.53
C PRO A 107 1.14 19.80 -24.39
N ALA A 108 0.20 20.76 -24.53
CA ALA A 108 -1.23 20.50 -24.38
C ALA A 108 -1.73 19.36 -25.31
N ALA A 109 -1.20 19.30 -26.53
CA ALA A 109 -1.53 18.24 -27.47
C ALA A 109 -1.13 16.85 -26.98
N GLU A 110 0.04 16.72 -26.33
CA GLU A 110 0.51 15.46 -25.75
C GLU A 110 -0.33 15.05 -24.53
N TYR A 111 -0.70 16.00 -23.70
CA TYR A 111 -1.63 15.76 -22.59
C TYR A 111 -2.98 15.22 -23.10
N GLU A 112 -3.59 15.84 -24.10
CA GLU A 112 -4.87 15.36 -24.67
C GLU A 112 -4.72 13.99 -25.37
N ARG A 113 -3.59 13.73 -26.02
CA ARG A 113 -3.30 12.43 -26.62
C ARG A 113 -3.25 11.32 -25.57
N ILE A 114 -2.55 11.55 -24.45
CA ILE A 114 -2.46 10.60 -23.33
C ILE A 114 -3.83 10.43 -22.67
N LYS A 115 -4.52 11.52 -22.37
CA LYS A 115 -5.85 11.52 -21.75
C LYS A 115 -6.87 10.71 -22.53
N ALA A 116 -6.81 10.74 -23.87
CA ALA A 116 -7.69 9.95 -24.74
C ALA A 116 -7.53 8.45 -24.52
N GLN A 117 -6.35 7.97 -24.12
CA GLN A 117 -6.10 6.55 -23.81
C GLN A 117 -6.75 6.09 -22.49
N PHE A 118 -7.13 7.05 -21.64
CA PHE A 118 -7.80 6.81 -20.35
C PHE A 118 -9.25 7.30 -20.36
N ALA A 119 -9.85 7.40 -21.56
CA ALA A 119 -11.25 7.77 -21.67
C ALA A 119 -12.13 6.72 -20.95
N PRO A 120 -13.15 7.15 -20.18
CA PRO A 120 -14.07 6.22 -19.56
C PRO A 120 -14.73 5.31 -20.61
N PRO A 121 -15.00 4.03 -20.28
CA PRO A 121 -15.74 3.14 -21.17
C PRO A 121 -17.19 3.63 -21.33
N ALA A 122 -17.88 3.07 -22.34
CA ALA A 122 -19.29 3.36 -22.57
C ALA A 122 -20.16 2.62 -21.53
N TYR A 123 -20.42 3.26 -20.39
CA TYR A 123 -21.26 2.69 -19.35
C TYR A 123 -22.73 2.57 -19.79
N ASP A 124 -23.38 1.46 -19.39
CA ASP A 124 -24.82 1.27 -19.53
C ASP A 124 -25.56 2.03 -18.43
N ALA A 125 -26.20 3.14 -18.79
CA ALA A 125 -26.98 3.95 -17.85
C ALA A 125 -28.23 3.23 -17.28
N SER A 126 -28.65 2.11 -17.87
CA SER A 126 -29.75 1.29 -17.39
C SER A 126 -29.33 0.15 -16.45
N ALA A 127 -28.04 0.01 -16.16
CA ALA A 127 -27.51 -1.01 -15.27
C ALA A 127 -28.17 -0.91 -13.87
N PRO A 128 -28.70 -2.02 -13.31
CA PRO A 128 -29.31 -2.00 -11.97
C PRO A 128 -28.32 -1.58 -10.89
N ASP A 129 -28.75 -0.65 -10.00
CA ASP A 129 -27.91 -0.14 -8.91
C ASP A 129 -28.11 -0.88 -7.59
N SER A 130 -28.43 -2.16 -7.64
CA SER A 130 -28.62 -3.03 -6.47
C SER A 130 -27.80 -4.31 -6.61
N ILE A 131 -27.42 -4.88 -5.46
CA ILE A 131 -26.71 -6.17 -5.36
C ILE A 131 -27.64 -7.13 -4.61
N ASP A 132 -27.98 -8.27 -5.22
CA ASP A 132 -28.68 -9.35 -4.53
C ASP A 132 -27.69 -10.05 -3.58
N ARG A 133 -27.94 -10.00 -2.29
CA ARG A 133 -27.11 -10.56 -1.22
C ARG A 133 -27.74 -11.75 -0.53
N SER A 134 -28.61 -12.47 -1.24
CA SER A 134 -29.32 -13.64 -0.69
C SER A 134 -28.38 -14.84 -0.40
N ASP A 135 -27.26 -14.94 -1.11
CA ASP A 135 -26.21 -15.91 -0.83
C ASP A 135 -25.30 -15.34 0.29
N PRO A 136 -25.19 -16.01 1.46
CA PRO A 136 -24.42 -15.49 2.60
C PRO A 136 -22.92 -15.40 2.34
N ASP A 137 -22.33 -16.35 1.62
CA ASP A 137 -20.88 -16.34 1.34
C ASP A 137 -20.53 -15.23 0.33
N PHE A 138 -21.40 -15.05 -0.67
CA PHE A 138 -21.29 -13.92 -1.58
C PHE A 138 -21.46 -12.58 -0.85
N ALA A 139 -22.38 -12.48 0.09
CA ALA A 139 -22.61 -11.26 0.85
C ALA A 139 -21.37 -10.85 1.66
N VAL A 140 -20.69 -11.81 2.29
CA VAL A 140 -19.42 -11.57 3.00
C VAL A 140 -18.33 -11.09 2.04
N TRP A 141 -18.22 -11.72 0.86
CA TRP A 141 -17.25 -11.28 -0.14
C TRP A 141 -17.54 -9.86 -0.65
N VAL A 142 -18.81 -9.51 -0.84
CA VAL A 142 -19.23 -8.15 -1.21
C VAL A 142 -18.78 -7.13 -0.16
N ASP A 143 -18.91 -7.45 1.13
CA ASP A 143 -18.54 -6.53 2.20
C ASP A 143 -17.02 -6.22 2.24
N HIS A 144 -16.18 -7.16 1.82
CA HIS A 144 -14.74 -7.00 1.88
C HIS A 144 -14.08 -6.63 0.55
N ASN A 145 -14.53 -7.24 -0.56
CA ASN A 145 -13.82 -7.16 -1.84
C ASN A 145 -14.41 -6.15 -2.83
N ILE A 146 -15.54 -5.52 -2.49
CA ILE A 146 -16.22 -4.57 -3.36
C ILE A 146 -16.13 -3.16 -2.81
N ALA A 147 -15.72 -2.22 -3.66
CA ALA A 147 -15.77 -0.80 -3.37
C ALA A 147 -16.79 -0.08 -4.26
N ALA A 148 -17.29 1.06 -3.75
CA ALA A 148 -18.24 1.88 -4.47
C ALA A 148 -17.61 2.46 -5.75
N HIS A 149 -18.34 2.38 -6.84
CA HIS A 149 -17.98 2.99 -8.12
C HIS A 149 -18.66 4.37 -8.27
N LYS A 150 -17.99 5.30 -8.97
CA LYS A 150 -18.53 6.66 -9.22
C LYS A 150 -19.77 6.68 -10.14
N VAL A 151 -19.95 5.64 -10.96
CA VAL A 151 -21.11 5.48 -11.86
C VAL A 151 -22.09 4.51 -11.21
N PRO A 152 -23.38 4.89 -11.00
CA PRO A 152 -24.41 3.98 -10.53
C PRO A 152 -24.53 2.73 -11.40
N GLY A 153 -24.90 1.61 -10.80
CA GLY A 153 -24.99 0.32 -11.50
C GLY A 153 -23.67 -0.43 -11.64
N TYR A 154 -22.52 0.20 -11.30
CA TYR A 154 -21.20 -0.41 -11.36
C TYR A 154 -20.56 -0.52 -9.97
N ALA A 155 -19.53 -1.37 -9.86
CA ALA A 155 -18.75 -1.62 -8.67
C ALA A 155 -17.29 -1.84 -9.03
N ILE A 156 -16.39 -1.57 -8.08
CA ILE A 156 -14.96 -1.87 -8.16
C ILE A 156 -14.75 -3.19 -7.43
N VAL A 157 -14.21 -4.20 -8.12
CA VAL A 157 -13.94 -5.52 -7.57
C VAL A 157 -12.44 -5.68 -7.33
N THR A 158 -12.06 -6.02 -6.11
CA THR A 158 -10.67 -6.42 -5.83
C THR A 158 -10.59 -7.95 -5.71
N ILE A 159 -9.73 -8.54 -6.53
CA ILE A 159 -9.40 -9.96 -6.50
C ILE A 159 -8.23 -10.13 -5.53
N SER A 160 -8.45 -10.83 -4.43
CA SER A 160 -7.39 -11.16 -3.48
C SER A 160 -6.51 -12.27 -4.07
N LEU A 161 -5.21 -11.99 -4.20
CA LEU A 161 -4.19 -12.98 -4.54
C LEU A 161 -3.52 -13.53 -3.27
N LYS A 162 -4.28 -13.69 -2.19
CA LYS A 162 -3.79 -14.15 -0.88
C LYS A 162 -4.74 -15.19 -0.29
N PRO A 163 -4.86 -16.35 -0.95
CA PRO A 163 -5.56 -17.49 -0.35
C PRO A 163 -4.85 -17.89 0.94
N VAL A 164 -5.62 -18.38 1.92
CA VAL A 164 -5.06 -18.80 3.21
C VAL A 164 -4.01 -19.90 3.01
N GLY A 165 -2.78 -19.66 3.49
CA GLY A 165 -1.64 -20.57 3.31
C GLY A 165 -0.99 -20.52 1.92
N GLY A 166 -1.52 -19.73 0.98
CA GLY A 166 -0.90 -19.48 -0.32
C GLY A 166 0.28 -18.51 -0.26
N ILE A 167 0.98 -18.37 -1.38
CA ILE A 167 2.05 -17.36 -1.54
C ILE A 167 1.38 -16.00 -1.75
N PRO A 168 1.64 -15.00 -0.91
CA PRO A 168 1.00 -13.69 -1.03
C PRO A 168 1.32 -13.00 -2.36
N GLY A 169 0.28 -12.65 -3.11
CA GLY A 169 0.41 -11.92 -4.37
C GLY A 169 0.80 -12.77 -5.57
N ASP A 170 0.76 -14.10 -5.44
CA ASP A 170 1.05 -15.03 -6.53
C ASP A 170 -0.25 -15.56 -7.17
N ALA A 171 -0.16 -15.92 -8.46
CA ALA A 171 -1.23 -16.53 -9.22
C ALA A 171 -0.66 -17.52 -10.24
N SER A 172 -1.33 -18.65 -10.44
CA SER A 172 -0.95 -19.61 -11.49
C SER A 172 -1.24 -19.06 -12.88
N ALA A 173 -0.65 -19.67 -13.91
CA ALA A 173 -0.92 -19.30 -15.29
C ALA A 173 -2.42 -19.42 -15.64
N GLU A 174 -3.05 -20.51 -15.18
CA GLU A 174 -4.48 -20.75 -15.38
C GLU A 174 -5.36 -19.70 -14.68
N GLN A 175 -4.97 -19.28 -13.47
CA GLN A 175 -5.65 -18.18 -12.76
C GLN A 175 -5.47 -16.85 -13.50
N MET A 176 -4.29 -16.56 -14.03
CA MET A 176 -4.05 -15.33 -14.82
C MET A 176 -4.87 -15.31 -16.11
N GLU A 177 -4.94 -16.43 -16.83
CA GLU A 177 -5.77 -16.56 -18.03
C GLU A 177 -7.26 -16.38 -17.70
N LEU A 178 -7.74 -17.04 -16.62
CA LEU A 178 -9.12 -16.86 -16.15
C LEU A 178 -9.43 -15.40 -15.82
N ILE A 179 -8.54 -14.71 -15.08
CA ILE A 179 -8.74 -13.30 -14.72
C ILE A 179 -8.79 -12.42 -15.98
N ALA A 180 -7.97 -12.71 -17.01
CA ALA A 180 -8.03 -11.98 -18.29
C ALA A 180 -9.37 -12.19 -18.98
N ASP A 181 -9.88 -13.42 -19.07
CA ASP A 181 -11.19 -13.72 -19.64
C ASP A 181 -12.34 -13.04 -18.86
N LEU A 182 -12.25 -13.03 -17.52
CA LEU A 182 -13.23 -12.36 -16.68
C LEU A 182 -13.19 -10.84 -16.84
N ALA A 183 -12.00 -10.25 -17.00
CA ALA A 183 -11.86 -8.83 -17.27
C ALA A 183 -12.47 -8.42 -18.60
N ALA A 184 -12.20 -9.19 -19.67
CA ALA A 184 -12.80 -8.98 -20.98
C ALA A 184 -14.34 -9.07 -20.93
N LYS A 185 -14.86 -10.01 -20.15
CA LYS A 185 -16.31 -10.24 -20.03
C LYS A 185 -17.03 -9.23 -19.15
N TYR A 186 -16.43 -8.80 -18.02
CA TYR A 186 -17.12 -8.09 -16.94
C TYR A 186 -16.58 -6.69 -16.66
N SER A 187 -15.38 -6.31 -17.12
CA SER A 187 -14.71 -5.05 -16.77
C SER A 187 -14.04 -4.36 -17.97
N PHE A 188 -14.69 -4.33 -19.12
CA PHE A 188 -14.23 -3.65 -20.34
C PHE A 188 -12.80 -4.00 -20.75
N ASP A 189 -12.37 -5.25 -20.52
CA ASP A 189 -11.02 -5.74 -20.84
C ASP A 189 -9.90 -4.99 -20.07
N GLU A 190 -10.20 -4.53 -18.85
CA GLU A 190 -9.24 -3.79 -18.02
C GLU A 190 -8.97 -4.49 -16.70
N ILE A 191 -7.67 -4.71 -16.40
CA ILE A 191 -7.15 -5.19 -15.11
C ILE A 191 -6.18 -4.15 -14.57
N ARG A 192 -6.29 -3.83 -13.27
CA ARG A 192 -5.35 -2.94 -12.57
C ARG A 192 -4.61 -3.70 -11.48
N VAL A 193 -3.29 -3.49 -11.42
CA VAL A 193 -2.45 -4.02 -10.34
C VAL A 193 -2.51 -3.05 -9.16
N THR A 194 -2.63 -3.58 -7.94
CA THR A 194 -2.61 -2.77 -6.72
C THR A 194 -1.23 -2.75 -6.06
N HIS A 195 -0.98 -1.72 -5.26
CA HIS A 195 0.22 -1.65 -4.41
C HIS A 195 0.18 -2.62 -3.22
N SER A 196 -0.95 -3.30 -3.01
CA SER A 196 -1.14 -4.32 -1.97
C SER A 196 -1.03 -5.75 -2.50
N GLN A 197 -0.45 -5.98 -3.67
CA GLN A 197 -0.29 -7.29 -4.30
C GLN A 197 -1.63 -8.01 -4.57
N ASN A 198 -2.63 -7.26 -5.02
CA ASN A 198 -3.94 -7.75 -5.46
C ASN A 198 -4.25 -7.19 -6.85
N LEU A 199 -5.31 -7.68 -7.50
CA LEU A 199 -5.79 -7.17 -8.79
C LEU A 199 -7.15 -6.49 -8.64
N VAL A 200 -7.46 -5.57 -9.55
CA VAL A 200 -8.75 -4.86 -9.57
C VAL A 200 -9.38 -4.95 -10.94
N LEU A 201 -10.65 -5.33 -10.98
CA LEU A 201 -11.58 -5.11 -12.07
C LEU A 201 -12.40 -3.86 -11.71
N ALA A 202 -12.15 -2.77 -12.43
CA ALA A 202 -12.58 -1.45 -11.97
C ALA A 202 -14.05 -1.13 -12.27
N ASP A 203 -14.66 -1.80 -13.26
CA ASP A 203 -15.89 -1.34 -13.88
C ASP A 203 -16.91 -2.49 -14.04
N VAL A 204 -17.16 -3.26 -12.98
CA VAL A 204 -18.04 -4.44 -13.01
C VAL A 204 -19.48 -4.01 -12.74
N ARG A 205 -20.43 -4.46 -13.56
CA ARG A 205 -21.87 -4.24 -13.31
C ARG A 205 -22.32 -4.97 -12.04
N LYS A 206 -23.13 -4.31 -11.21
CA LYS A 206 -23.61 -4.87 -9.93
C LYS A 206 -24.46 -6.12 -10.11
N ASP A 207 -25.26 -6.20 -11.18
CA ASP A 207 -26.09 -7.37 -11.51
C ASP A 207 -25.28 -8.57 -12.02
N GLN A 208 -23.99 -8.40 -12.30
CA GLN A 208 -23.07 -9.46 -12.76
C GLN A 208 -22.11 -9.94 -11.65
N LEU A 209 -22.09 -9.29 -10.49
CA LEU A 209 -21.15 -9.58 -9.41
C LEU A 209 -21.21 -11.03 -8.91
N HIS A 210 -22.42 -11.61 -8.78
CA HIS A 210 -22.57 -13.00 -8.31
C HIS A 210 -21.98 -14.01 -9.31
N ALA A 211 -22.18 -13.79 -10.61
CA ALA A 211 -21.60 -14.65 -11.64
C ALA A 211 -20.07 -14.54 -11.70
N LEU A 212 -19.52 -13.34 -11.53
CA LEU A 212 -18.10 -13.09 -11.42
C LEU A 212 -17.53 -13.78 -10.16
N TRP A 213 -18.14 -13.56 -8.99
CA TRP A 213 -17.73 -14.19 -7.74
C TRP A 213 -17.72 -15.70 -7.84
N SER A 214 -18.75 -16.32 -8.42
CA SER A 214 -18.83 -17.77 -8.58
C SER A 214 -17.65 -18.33 -9.40
N ALA A 215 -17.24 -17.63 -10.46
CA ALA A 215 -16.08 -18.02 -11.26
C ALA A 215 -14.75 -17.83 -10.48
N LEU A 216 -14.59 -16.72 -9.77
CA LEU A 216 -13.43 -16.48 -8.93
C LEU A 216 -13.34 -17.47 -7.77
N ASN A 217 -14.46 -17.78 -7.13
CA ASN A 217 -14.52 -18.74 -6.01
C ASN A 217 -14.14 -20.15 -6.43
N ALA A 218 -14.57 -20.57 -7.62
CA ALA A 218 -14.18 -21.88 -8.19
C ALA A 218 -12.68 -21.99 -8.50
N ALA A 219 -11.95 -20.88 -8.55
CA ALA A 219 -10.52 -20.81 -8.83
C ALA A 219 -9.66 -20.36 -7.62
N ASP A 220 -10.23 -20.37 -6.39
CA ASP A 220 -9.58 -19.91 -5.17
C ASP A 220 -9.14 -18.43 -5.20
N LEU A 221 -9.87 -17.56 -5.93
CA LEU A 221 -9.59 -16.13 -6.12
C LEU A 221 -10.61 -15.22 -5.42
N ALA A 222 -11.54 -15.76 -4.64
CA ALA A 222 -12.61 -15.01 -3.97
C ALA A 222 -12.44 -14.96 -2.44
N THR A 223 -11.22 -15.00 -1.91
CA THR A 223 -10.99 -14.90 -0.46
C THR A 223 -11.46 -13.53 0.04
N PRO A 224 -12.40 -13.46 1.01
CA PRO A 224 -12.94 -12.20 1.52
C PRO A 224 -12.07 -11.62 2.65
N ASN A 225 -10.84 -11.25 2.34
CA ASN A 225 -9.84 -10.87 3.35
C ASN A 225 -9.17 -9.52 3.12
N LEU A 226 -9.69 -8.69 2.24
CA LEU A 226 -9.09 -7.37 1.97
C LEU A 226 -8.99 -6.52 3.24
N ASP A 227 -7.80 -5.94 3.44
CA ASP A 227 -7.43 -5.15 4.61
C ASP A 227 -7.50 -5.91 5.96
N LEU A 228 -7.76 -7.22 5.96
CA LEU A 228 -7.74 -8.06 7.16
C LEU A 228 -6.35 -8.65 7.43
N VAL A 229 -6.21 -9.33 8.56
CA VAL A 229 -4.94 -9.89 9.05
C VAL A 229 -4.24 -10.84 8.07
N THR A 230 -4.97 -11.49 7.16
CA THR A 230 -4.42 -12.39 6.14
C THR A 230 -4.15 -11.72 4.79
N ASP A 231 -4.55 -10.44 4.61
CA ASP A 231 -4.17 -9.63 3.43
C ASP A 231 -2.71 -9.13 3.58
N ILE A 232 -1.80 -10.07 3.78
CA ILE A 232 -0.40 -9.80 4.08
C ILE A 232 0.35 -9.35 2.83
N ILE A 233 1.11 -8.25 2.93
CA ILE A 233 2.08 -7.86 1.92
C ILE A 233 3.43 -8.45 2.30
N ALA A 234 4.01 -9.29 1.44
CA ALA A 234 5.33 -9.86 1.63
C ALA A 234 6.20 -9.63 0.39
N CYS A 235 7.45 -9.21 0.60
CA CYS A 235 8.42 -9.26 -0.49
C CYS A 235 8.85 -10.72 -0.75
N PRO A 236 9.49 -11.04 -1.89
CA PRO A 236 9.87 -12.42 -2.19
C PRO A 236 10.88 -13.04 -1.21
N GLY A 237 11.62 -12.24 -0.43
CA GLY A 237 12.60 -12.75 0.53
C GLY A 237 13.70 -13.61 -0.10
N LEU A 238 14.38 -14.43 0.71
CA LEU A 238 15.46 -15.29 0.24
C LEU A 238 15.01 -16.37 -0.76
N ASP A 239 13.70 -16.65 -0.86
CA ASP A 239 13.22 -17.64 -1.81
C ASP A 239 13.48 -17.22 -3.26
N TYR A 240 13.44 -15.92 -3.57
CA TYR A 240 13.60 -15.38 -4.93
C TYR A 240 14.49 -14.14 -5.03
N CYS A 241 15.07 -13.64 -3.93
CA CYS A 241 15.85 -12.41 -3.91
C CYS A 241 17.24 -12.61 -3.30
N ALA A 242 18.28 -12.52 -4.13
CA ALA A 242 19.68 -12.63 -3.68
C ALA A 242 20.16 -11.51 -2.73
N LEU A 243 19.37 -10.42 -2.59
CA LEU A 243 19.68 -9.32 -1.67
C LEU A 243 19.01 -9.50 -0.29
N ALA A 244 18.14 -10.49 -0.13
CA ALA A 244 17.42 -10.71 1.12
C ALA A 244 18.34 -11.34 2.19
N ASN A 245 17.96 -11.14 3.45
CA ASN A 245 18.64 -11.71 4.62
C ASN A 245 17.79 -12.80 5.29
N ALA A 246 16.50 -12.85 4.98
CA ALA A 246 15.57 -13.84 5.52
C ALA A 246 14.42 -14.08 4.55
N ARG A 247 13.73 -15.22 4.72
CA ARG A 247 12.53 -15.56 3.95
C ARG A 247 11.33 -14.78 4.46
N SER A 248 10.46 -14.34 3.56
CA SER A 248 9.24 -13.60 3.91
C SER A 248 7.99 -14.42 3.67
N ILE A 249 7.99 -15.25 2.62
CA ILE A 249 6.84 -16.04 2.19
C ILE A 249 6.42 -17.05 3.24
N PRO A 250 7.30 -17.92 3.79
CA PRO A 250 6.91 -18.91 4.81
C PRO A 250 6.33 -18.25 6.08
N VAL A 251 6.88 -17.10 6.49
CA VAL A 251 6.34 -16.34 7.63
C VAL A 251 4.92 -15.84 7.33
N ALA A 252 4.69 -15.29 6.14
CA ALA A 252 3.35 -14.84 5.74
C ALA A 252 2.35 -16.00 5.68
N GLN A 253 2.74 -17.13 5.10
CA GLN A 253 1.91 -18.35 5.03
C GLN A 253 1.57 -18.87 6.43
N SER A 254 2.53 -18.93 7.33
CA SER A 254 2.33 -19.40 8.71
C SER A 254 1.38 -18.46 9.50
N ILE A 255 1.52 -17.14 9.33
CA ILE A 255 0.58 -16.17 9.92
C ILE A 255 -0.82 -16.36 9.31
N ALA A 256 -0.94 -16.47 7.98
CA ALA A 256 -2.24 -16.65 7.32
C ALA A 256 -2.94 -17.93 7.81
N LEU A 257 -2.20 -19.04 7.97
CA LEU A 257 -2.75 -20.30 8.52
C LEU A 257 -3.19 -20.14 9.99
N ARG A 258 -2.42 -19.41 10.83
CA ARG A 258 -2.77 -19.14 12.24
C ARG A 258 -4.08 -18.38 12.36
N PHE A 259 -4.39 -17.51 11.39
CA PHE A 259 -5.58 -16.68 11.34
C PHE A 259 -6.57 -17.12 10.25
N ALA A 260 -6.60 -18.39 9.87
CA ALA A 260 -7.46 -18.90 8.80
C ALA A 260 -8.97 -18.74 9.06
N ASN A 261 -9.41 -18.65 10.33
CA ASN A 261 -10.80 -18.50 10.69
C ASN A 261 -11.30 -17.09 10.35
N LEU A 262 -12.25 -16.98 9.42
CA LEU A 262 -12.79 -15.70 8.94
C LEU A 262 -13.50 -14.90 10.04
N ASP A 263 -14.27 -15.55 10.92
CA ASP A 263 -14.96 -14.86 12.02
C ASP A 263 -13.96 -14.18 12.96
N ARG A 264 -12.81 -14.85 13.21
CA ARG A 264 -11.71 -14.25 13.99
C ARG A 264 -11.09 -13.08 13.25
N GLN A 265 -10.92 -13.16 11.93
CA GLN A 265 -10.39 -12.05 11.12
C GLN A 265 -11.35 -10.84 11.15
N HIS A 266 -12.65 -11.09 11.01
CA HIS A 266 -13.66 -10.04 11.05
C HIS A 266 -13.76 -9.39 12.44
N ASP A 267 -13.64 -10.17 13.54
CA ASP A 267 -13.58 -9.62 14.89
C ASP A 267 -12.32 -8.78 15.13
N ILE A 268 -11.17 -9.14 14.55
CA ILE A 268 -9.94 -8.34 14.59
C ILE A 268 -10.14 -7.02 13.82
N GLY A 269 -10.80 -7.07 12.69
CA GLY A 269 -11.03 -5.92 11.81
C GLY A 269 -9.79 -5.52 10.98
N GLU A 270 -9.73 -4.26 10.56
CA GLU A 270 -8.66 -3.74 9.72
C GLU A 270 -7.28 -3.91 10.39
N LEU A 271 -6.41 -4.71 9.76
CA LEU A 271 -5.05 -4.94 10.25
C LEU A 271 -4.08 -5.24 9.10
N LYS A 272 -3.14 -4.33 8.86
CA LYS A 272 -2.19 -4.42 7.74
C LYS A 272 -0.84 -4.96 8.20
N ILE A 273 -0.55 -6.22 7.85
CA ILE A 273 0.75 -6.85 8.10
C ILE A 273 1.63 -6.70 6.86
N LYS A 274 2.87 -6.24 7.05
CA LYS A 274 3.83 -6.02 5.97
C LYS A 274 5.19 -6.62 6.31
N ILE A 275 5.70 -7.50 5.43
CA ILE A 275 6.90 -8.28 5.66
C ILE A 275 7.97 -7.96 4.63
N SER A 276 9.18 -7.67 5.09
CA SER A 276 10.36 -7.47 4.24
C SER A 276 11.48 -8.41 4.66
N GLY A 277 12.04 -9.17 3.73
CA GLY A 277 13.17 -10.09 3.96
C GLY A 277 14.51 -9.39 4.14
N CYS A 278 14.60 -8.07 4.03
CA CYS A 278 15.81 -7.28 4.30
C CYS A 278 15.51 -5.80 4.50
N ILE A 279 16.56 -5.05 4.84
CA ILE A 279 16.51 -3.61 5.13
C ILE A 279 16.09 -2.74 3.93
N ASN A 280 16.08 -3.25 2.70
CA ASN A 280 15.60 -2.51 1.52
C ASN A 280 14.10 -2.20 1.61
N ALA A 281 13.36 -2.88 2.48
CA ALA A 281 11.97 -2.61 2.81
C ALA A 281 11.00 -2.72 1.63
N CYS A 282 11.25 -3.63 0.68
CA CYS A 282 10.40 -3.83 -0.50
C CYS A 282 8.96 -4.23 -0.12
N GLY A 283 8.75 -4.94 0.99
CA GLY A 283 7.43 -5.24 1.55
C GLY A 283 6.82 -4.09 2.37
N HIS A 284 7.48 -2.93 2.43
CA HIS A 284 6.99 -1.73 3.13
C HIS A 284 6.72 -1.94 4.64
N HIS A 285 7.51 -2.77 5.33
CA HIS A 285 7.31 -3.09 6.75
C HIS A 285 7.25 -1.85 7.66
N HIS A 286 7.94 -0.76 7.32
CA HIS A 286 7.83 0.50 8.07
C HIS A 286 6.44 1.13 8.05
N ALA A 287 5.61 0.79 7.06
CA ALA A 287 4.26 1.32 6.85
C ALA A 287 3.16 0.26 7.16
N GLY A 288 3.51 -0.84 7.80
CA GLY A 288 2.54 -1.82 8.30
C GLY A 288 2.02 -1.44 9.68
N HIS A 289 0.75 -1.71 9.97
CA HIS A 289 0.25 -1.68 11.34
C HIS A 289 1.10 -2.60 12.21
N ILE A 290 1.41 -3.78 11.68
CA ILE A 290 2.45 -4.70 12.15
C ILE A 290 3.47 -4.84 11.00
N GLY A 291 4.71 -4.44 11.24
CA GLY A 291 5.81 -4.57 10.31
C GLY A 291 6.78 -5.67 10.75
N ILE A 292 7.18 -6.54 9.83
CA ILE A 292 8.15 -7.60 10.08
C ILE A 292 9.36 -7.40 9.17
N LEU A 293 10.54 -7.30 9.78
CA LEU A 293 11.80 -7.18 9.06
C LEU A 293 12.66 -8.41 9.28
N GLY A 294 12.97 -9.12 8.20
CA GLY A 294 13.96 -10.18 8.21
C GLY A 294 15.38 -9.61 8.29
N VAL A 295 16.18 -10.16 9.19
CA VAL A 295 17.58 -9.79 9.40
C VAL A 295 18.43 -11.06 9.53
N ASP A 296 19.68 -10.99 9.09
CA ASP A 296 20.68 -12.00 9.42
C ASP A 296 21.25 -11.73 10.81
N ARG A 297 21.25 -12.76 11.66
CA ARG A 297 21.89 -12.72 12.97
C ARG A 297 22.91 -13.87 13.08
N LYS A 298 24.14 -13.59 12.67
CA LYS A 298 25.26 -14.56 12.71
C LYS A 298 25.01 -15.80 11.86
N GLY A 299 24.41 -15.63 10.68
CA GLY A 299 24.10 -16.71 9.74
C GLY A 299 22.75 -17.39 9.97
N GLU A 300 21.95 -16.90 10.93
CA GLU A 300 20.59 -17.37 11.20
C GLU A 300 19.55 -16.31 10.84
N GLU A 301 18.43 -16.74 10.25
CA GLU A 301 17.30 -15.86 9.96
C GLU A 301 16.64 -15.43 11.28
N SER A 302 16.44 -14.14 11.43
CA SER A 302 15.74 -13.53 12.57
C SER A 302 14.77 -12.47 12.10
N TYR A 303 13.66 -12.29 12.80
CA TYR A 303 12.55 -11.44 12.41
C TYR A 303 12.27 -10.39 13.46
N GLN A 304 12.43 -9.13 13.09
CA GLN A 304 12.21 -7.99 13.98
C GLN A 304 10.81 -7.45 13.78
N LEU A 305 10.07 -7.33 14.89
CA LEU A 305 8.69 -6.82 14.90
C LEU A 305 8.67 -5.32 15.16
N SER A 306 7.83 -4.61 14.42
CA SER A 306 7.57 -3.17 14.60
C SER A 306 6.08 -2.88 14.51
N LEU A 307 5.58 -1.88 15.25
CA LEU A 307 4.16 -1.56 15.34
C LEU A 307 3.87 -0.09 15.04
N GLY A 308 2.66 0.20 14.57
CA GLY A 308 2.11 1.53 14.45
C GLY A 308 2.47 2.30 13.18
N GLY A 309 2.90 1.59 12.12
CA GLY A 309 3.10 2.20 10.80
C GLY A 309 1.79 2.38 10.03
N SER A 310 1.76 3.37 9.15
CA SER A 310 0.69 3.62 8.17
C SER A 310 1.27 4.21 6.90
N GLY A 311 0.83 3.70 5.75
CA GLY A 311 1.13 4.29 4.43
C GLY A 311 0.02 5.21 3.92
N ALA A 312 -1.08 5.35 4.65
CA ALA A 312 -2.25 6.16 4.30
C ALA A 312 -2.02 7.67 4.55
N GLU A 313 -3.06 8.47 4.51
CA GLU A 313 -2.97 9.92 4.75
C GLU A 313 -2.46 10.26 6.14
N ASP A 314 -2.78 9.45 7.13
CA ASP A 314 -2.30 9.51 8.52
C ASP A 314 -0.91 8.88 8.70
N THR A 315 -0.07 8.95 7.68
CA THR A 315 1.23 8.31 7.54
C THR A 315 2.06 8.34 8.82
N SER A 316 2.53 7.17 9.24
CA SER A 316 3.44 6.99 10.37
C SER A 316 4.44 5.87 10.09
N LEU A 317 5.60 5.94 10.73
CA LEU A 317 6.60 4.89 10.68
C LEU A 317 6.45 3.97 11.88
N ALA A 318 6.38 2.67 11.62
CA ALA A 318 6.35 1.65 12.66
C ALA A 318 7.61 1.71 13.55
N LYS A 319 7.44 1.53 14.85
CA LYS A 319 8.52 1.51 15.83
C LYS A 319 8.85 0.07 16.22
N ILE A 320 10.14 -0.24 16.27
CA ILE A 320 10.64 -1.54 16.69
C ILE A 320 10.14 -1.84 18.11
N LEU A 321 9.58 -3.04 18.30
CA LEU A 321 9.00 -3.46 19.59
C LEU A 321 10.06 -3.97 20.56
N GLY A 322 11.06 -4.74 20.05
CA GLY A 322 12.11 -5.34 20.89
C GLY A 322 13.06 -6.25 20.10
N PRO A 323 13.70 -7.21 20.77
CA PRO A 323 14.56 -8.20 20.13
C PRO A 323 13.83 -9.00 19.05
N GLY A 324 14.58 -9.52 18.06
CA GLY A 324 14.03 -10.35 16.99
C GLY A 324 13.73 -11.79 17.44
N PHE A 325 12.94 -12.49 16.64
CA PHE A 325 12.43 -13.83 16.85
C PHE A 325 12.93 -14.79 15.76
N SER A 326 12.85 -16.10 16.02
CA SER A 326 12.88 -17.13 14.99
C SER A 326 11.63 -17.06 14.10
N GLU A 327 11.59 -17.85 13.02
CA GLU A 327 10.44 -17.95 12.12
C GLU A 327 9.14 -18.34 12.87
N GLU A 328 9.19 -19.35 13.71
CA GLU A 328 8.04 -19.75 14.54
C GLU A 328 7.70 -18.69 15.60
N GLY A 329 8.73 -18.17 16.27
CA GLY A 329 8.56 -17.18 17.34
C GLY A 329 7.93 -15.87 16.89
N VAL A 330 8.14 -15.44 15.63
CA VAL A 330 7.50 -14.21 15.12
C VAL A 330 6.01 -14.40 14.89
N VAL A 331 5.56 -15.61 14.49
CA VAL A 331 4.14 -15.93 14.33
C VAL A 331 3.42 -15.86 15.68
N ASP A 332 4.01 -16.44 16.72
CA ASP A 332 3.49 -16.38 18.09
C ASP A 332 3.48 -14.95 18.63
N ALA A 333 4.53 -14.17 18.32
CA ALA A 333 4.60 -12.76 18.70
C ALA A 333 3.49 -11.92 18.05
N VAL A 334 3.21 -12.15 16.76
CA VAL A 334 2.08 -11.51 16.04
C VAL A 334 0.76 -11.86 16.71
N GLU A 335 0.53 -13.12 17.06
CA GLU A 335 -0.70 -13.54 17.75
C GLU A 335 -0.84 -12.83 19.11
N LYS A 336 0.24 -12.79 19.91
CA LYS A 336 0.24 -12.08 21.21
C LYS A 336 -0.06 -10.58 21.04
N VAL A 337 0.48 -9.93 20.01
CA VAL A 337 0.15 -8.52 19.69
C VAL A 337 -1.33 -8.35 19.38
N ILE A 338 -1.92 -9.25 18.59
CA ILE A 338 -3.33 -9.17 18.22
C ILE A 338 -4.23 -9.43 19.42
N GLU A 339 -3.93 -10.40 20.26
CA GLU A 339 -4.71 -10.67 21.48
C GLU A 339 -4.58 -9.52 22.50
N ALA A 340 -3.39 -8.90 22.64
CA ALA A 340 -3.23 -7.70 23.42
C ALA A 340 -4.11 -6.55 22.91
N TYR A 341 -4.12 -6.33 21.60
CA TYR A 341 -5.00 -5.34 20.97
C TYR A 341 -6.48 -5.62 21.29
N ARG A 342 -6.95 -6.87 21.08
CA ARG A 342 -8.34 -7.25 21.35
C ARG A 342 -8.76 -7.01 22.81
N SER A 343 -7.82 -7.19 23.75
CA SER A 343 -8.06 -6.91 25.17
C SER A 343 -8.01 -5.42 25.54
N LEU A 344 -7.29 -4.61 24.77
CA LEU A 344 -7.05 -3.19 25.01
C LEU A 344 -8.00 -2.27 24.27
N ARG A 345 -8.64 -2.73 23.16
CA ARG A 345 -9.58 -1.92 22.39
C ARG A 345 -10.79 -1.52 23.22
N LEU A 346 -11.30 -0.30 23.02
CA LEU A 346 -12.44 0.25 23.76
C LEU A 346 -13.76 -0.37 23.33
N ASN A 347 -13.88 -0.76 22.08
CA ASN A 347 -15.04 -1.39 21.46
C ASN A 347 -14.61 -2.17 20.20
N PRO A 348 -15.46 -3.02 19.62
CA PRO A 348 -15.11 -3.80 18.43
C PRO A 348 -14.75 -2.97 17.19
N GLU A 349 -15.22 -1.74 17.09
CA GLU A 349 -14.97 -0.85 15.96
C GLU A 349 -13.68 -0.06 16.06
N GLU A 350 -13.01 -0.04 17.25
CA GLU A 350 -11.72 0.61 17.39
C GLU A 350 -10.63 -0.16 16.62
N ARG A 351 -10.06 0.45 15.59
CA ARG A 351 -9.05 -0.18 14.75
C ARG A 351 -7.73 -0.36 15.51
N PHE A 352 -6.94 -1.35 15.11
CA PHE A 352 -5.62 -1.64 15.70
C PHE A 352 -4.75 -0.39 15.80
N LEU A 353 -4.66 0.41 14.74
CA LEU A 353 -3.80 1.58 14.70
C LEU A 353 -4.26 2.67 15.68
N ASP A 354 -5.56 2.85 15.84
CA ASP A 354 -6.14 3.82 16.78
C ASP A 354 -5.89 3.40 18.23
N ALA A 355 -6.12 2.12 18.54
CA ALA A 355 -5.79 1.54 19.85
C ALA A 355 -4.30 1.68 20.16
N TYR A 356 -3.41 1.31 19.23
CA TYR A 356 -1.96 1.45 19.41
C TYR A 356 -1.54 2.90 19.65
N ARG A 357 -2.10 3.86 18.90
CA ARG A 357 -1.80 5.29 19.09
C ARG A 357 -2.27 5.83 20.43
N ARG A 358 -3.35 5.29 20.96
CA ARG A 358 -3.92 5.66 22.26
C ARG A 358 -3.12 5.10 23.44
N VAL A 359 -2.76 3.80 23.39
CA VAL A 359 -2.11 3.14 24.56
C VAL A 359 -0.58 3.12 24.46
N GLY A 360 0.00 3.32 23.28
CA GLY A 360 1.44 3.23 23.05
C GLY A 360 1.95 1.80 22.92
N ALA A 361 3.27 1.64 22.87
CA ALA A 361 3.94 0.35 22.59
C ALA A 361 4.06 -0.56 23.83
N GLU A 362 4.11 0.00 25.04
CA GLU A 362 4.48 -0.75 26.25
C GLU A 362 3.55 -1.93 26.57
N PRO A 363 2.20 -1.82 26.50
CA PRO A 363 1.33 -2.98 26.75
C PRO A 363 1.57 -4.13 25.75
N PHE A 364 1.85 -3.81 24.49
CA PHE A 364 2.16 -4.82 23.48
C PHE A 364 3.52 -5.48 23.74
N LYS A 365 4.50 -4.69 24.18
CA LYS A 365 5.83 -5.19 24.53
C LYS A 365 5.77 -6.13 25.73
N GLU A 366 5.00 -5.78 26.74
CA GLU A 366 4.76 -6.64 27.90
C GLU A 366 4.08 -7.96 27.49
N ALA A 367 3.06 -7.91 26.66
CA ALA A 367 2.38 -9.11 26.18
C ALA A 367 3.30 -10.05 25.38
N VAL A 368 4.27 -9.50 24.64
CA VAL A 368 5.15 -10.29 23.77
C VAL A 368 6.37 -10.82 24.53
N TYR A 369 6.97 -10.04 25.40
CA TYR A 369 8.26 -10.35 26.05
C TYR A 369 8.16 -10.59 27.58
N GLY A 370 7.03 -10.25 28.22
CA GLY A 370 6.75 -10.56 29.63
C GLY A 370 6.33 -11.99 29.79
#